data_0623677c5e8b422dd4d1829bf890ab6e
#
_entry.id   0623677c5e8b422dd4d1829bf890ab6e
#
_cell.length_a   1.000
_cell.length_b   1.000
_cell.length_c   1.000
_cell.angle_alpha   90.00
_cell.angle_beta   90.00
_cell.angle_gamma   90.00
#
_symmetry.space_group_name_H-M   'P 1'
#
loop_
_entity.id
_entity.type
_entity.pdbx_description
1 polymer ?
#
loop_
_entity_poly.entity_id
_entity_poly.type
_entity_poly.pdbx_seq_one_letter_code
_entity_poly.pdbx_strand_id
1 'polypeptide(L)'
;MASTGLTQWAYGLAERMLSEPLPRRWAHSLGVARRAQSLSPVLGGDADLLEAAAVLHDVGYSPSIATTGFHPLDGARFLRDQEGADERVTRLVAHHSCALLEAEERGLRQELETEFELERPELVDALILSDMTTTPDGCPTTSTARVTEIVQRYGPDTVVGRFIQRAAPEIHAAVARVDRKMAAAGSSHPM
;
A
#
# COMPACT_ATOMS: atom_id res chain seq x y z
N MET A 1 13.58 5.34 -16.63
CA MET A 1 14.65 5.77 -15.70
C MET A 1 15.29 4.52 -15.10
N ALA A 2 16.60 4.53 -14.83
CA ALA A 2 17.23 3.40 -14.15
C ALA A 2 16.66 3.32 -12.72
N SER A 3 16.27 2.11 -12.29
CA SER A 3 15.79 1.85 -10.92
C SER A 3 16.90 2.22 -9.93
N THR A 4 16.56 2.94 -8.88
CA THR A 4 17.52 3.23 -7.82
C THR A 4 17.83 1.96 -7.02
N GLY A 5 18.89 1.96 -6.22
CA GLY A 5 19.20 0.83 -5.33
C GLY A 5 18.05 0.45 -4.41
N LEU A 6 17.23 1.45 -3.99
CA LEU A 6 16.05 1.23 -3.13
C LEU A 6 14.96 0.40 -3.83
N THR A 7 14.55 0.79 -5.03
CA THR A 7 13.50 0.06 -5.76
C THR A 7 13.97 -1.34 -6.16
N GLN A 8 15.20 -1.49 -6.64
CA GLN A 8 15.76 -2.79 -6.97
C GLN A 8 15.78 -3.75 -5.78
N TRP A 9 16.19 -3.27 -4.61
CA TRP A 9 16.15 -4.02 -3.35
C TRP A 9 14.73 -4.41 -3.00
N ALA A 10 13.77 -3.46 -3.05
CA ALA A 10 12.38 -3.69 -2.68
C ALA A 10 11.71 -4.76 -3.56
N TYR A 11 11.93 -4.71 -4.88
CA TYR A 11 11.41 -5.75 -5.79
C TYR A 11 12.02 -7.12 -5.49
N GLY A 12 13.34 -7.21 -5.30
CA GLY A 12 14.00 -8.48 -4.97
C GLY A 12 13.52 -9.07 -3.65
N LEU A 13 13.25 -8.22 -2.64
CA LEU A 13 12.71 -8.65 -1.36
C LEU A 13 11.26 -9.14 -1.51
N ALA A 14 10.38 -8.35 -2.12
CA ALA A 14 8.98 -8.71 -2.32
C ALA A 14 8.84 -10.00 -3.15
N GLU A 15 9.66 -10.19 -4.19
CA GLU A 15 9.69 -11.41 -4.98
C GLU A 15 10.03 -12.63 -4.12
N ARG A 16 11.09 -12.58 -3.32
CA ARG A 16 11.48 -13.67 -2.42
C ARG A 16 10.38 -14.02 -1.41
N MET A 17 9.66 -13.01 -0.92
CA MET A 17 8.65 -13.19 0.13
C MET A 17 7.29 -13.65 -0.39
N LEU A 18 6.93 -13.29 -1.63
CA LEU A 18 5.56 -13.44 -2.13
C LEU A 18 5.44 -14.34 -3.36
N SER A 19 6.44 -14.42 -4.24
CA SER A 19 6.25 -15.01 -5.58
C SER A 19 5.87 -16.49 -5.55
N GLU A 20 6.52 -17.29 -4.70
CA GLU A 20 6.24 -18.72 -4.57
C GLU A 20 5.06 -19.01 -3.62
N PRO A 21 5.03 -18.51 -2.36
CA PRO A 21 3.97 -18.86 -1.42
C PRO A 21 2.63 -18.17 -1.74
N LEU A 22 2.63 -17.01 -2.40
CA LEU A 22 1.46 -16.18 -2.63
C LEU A 22 1.47 -15.53 -4.03
N PRO A 23 1.48 -16.30 -5.13
CA PRO A 23 1.69 -15.77 -6.49
C PRO A 23 0.65 -14.72 -6.91
N ARG A 24 -0.59 -14.84 -6.46
CA ARG A 24 -1.63 -13.84 -6.72
C ARG A 24 -1.37 -12.53 -5.98
N ARG A 25 -0.84 -12.61 -4.75
CA ARG A 25 -0.43 -11.44 -3.98
C ARG A 25 0.77 -10.74 -4.62
N TRP A 26 1.71 -11.53 -5.12
CA TRP A 26 2.84 -11.02 -5.90
C TRP A 26 2.37 -10.27 -7.16
N ALA A 27 1.43 -10.82 -7.91
CA ALA A 27 0.84 -10.14 -9.07
C ALA A 27 0.18 -8.81 -8.68
N HIS A 28 -0.56 -8.79 -7.56
CA HIS A 28 -1.13 -7.57 -6.99
C HIS A 28 -0.05 -6.53 -6.66
N SER A 29 0.97 -6.90 -5.89
CA SER A 29 2.07 -5.99 -5.48
C SER A 29 2.78 -5.39 -6.69
N LEU A 30 3.01 -6.17 -7.76
CA LEU A 30 3.54 -5.66 -9.02
C LEU A 30 2.59 -4.65 -9.70
N GLY A 31 1.29 -4.89 -9.63
CA GLY A 31 0.27 -3.97 -10.14
C GLY A 31 0.25 -2.65 -9.38
N VAL A 32 0.30 -2.73 -8.05
CA VAL A 32 0.35 -1.56 -7.15
C VAL A 32 1.60 -0.73 -7.40
N ALA A 33 2.77 -1.37 -7.54
CA ALA A 33 4.02 -0.68 -7.86
C ALA A 33 3.96 0.02 -9.24
N ARG A 34 3.42 -0.63 -10.29
CA ARG A 34 3.20 0.03 -11.58
C ARG A 34 2.29 1.25 -11.48
N ARG A 35 1.24 1.16 -10.64
CA ARG A 35 0.35 2.30 -10.40
C ARG A 35 1.09 3.42 -9.68
N ALA A 36 1.91 3.12 -8.67
CA ALA A 36 2.76 4.10 -7.97
C ALA A 36 3.74 4.80 -8.92
N GLN A 37 4.42 4.07 -9.81
CA GLN A 37 5.30 4.65 -10.85
C GLN A 37 4.58 5.70 -11.71
N SER A 38 3.31 5.46 -12.04
CA SER A 38 2.52 6.42 -12.84
C SER A 38 2.28 7.76 -12.14
N LEU A 39 2.50 7.84 -10.83
CA LEU A 39 2.35 9.06 -10.02
C LEU A 39 3.62 9.90 -9.92
N SER A 40 4.74 9.45 -10.53
CA SER A 40 6.02 10.16 -10.48
C SER A 40 5.94 11.65 -10.86
N PRO A 41 5.08 12.12 -11.80
CA PRO A 41 4.97 13.54 -12.14
C PRO A 41 4.56 14.44 -10.97
N VAL A 42 3.88 13.90 -9.96
CA VAL A 42 3.38 14.68 -8.80
C VAL A 42 4.13 14.39 -7.51
N LEU A 43 5.06 13.43 -7.51
CA LEU A 43 5.80 13.00 -6.32
C LEU A 43 7.25 13.50 -6.31
N GLY A 44 7.79 13.87 -7.46
CA GLY A 44 9.18 14.37 -7.55
C GLY A 44 10.19 13.37 -6.97
N GLY A 45 10.99 13.82 -6.02
CA GLY A 45 12.04 13.00 -5.39
C GLY A 45 11.54 11.83 -4.54
N ASP A 46 10.24 11.76 -4.23
CA ASP A 46 9.66 10.66 -3.45
C ASP A 46 9.09 9.52 -4.31
N ALA A 47 9.21 9.59 -5.63
CA ALA A 47 8.65 8.57 -6.53
C ALA A 47 9.22 7.17 -6.26
N ASP A 48 10.55 7.05 -6.08
CA ASP A 48 11.19 5.77 -5.79
C ASP A 48 10.83 5.23 -4.40
N LEU A 49 10.62 6.13 -3.43
CA LEU A 49 10.17 5.76 -2.09
C LEU A 49 8.76 5.17 -2.13
N LEU A 50 7.83 5.82 -2.85
CA LEU A 50 6.48 5.30 -3.01
C LEU A 50 6.47 3.97 -3.75
N GLU A 51 7.24 3.83 -4.82
CA GLU A 51 7.34 2.59 -5.58
C GLU A 51 7.85 1.42 -4.71
N ALA A 52 8.89 1.66 -3.91
CA ALA A 52 9.42 0.66 -2.98
C ALA A 52 8.37 0.26 -1.92
N ALA A 53 7.68 1.24 -1.32
CA ALA A 53 6.60 0.94 -0.38
C ALA A 53 5.45 0.19 -1.05
N ALA A 54 5.10 0.54 -2.29
CA ALA A 54 4.03 -0.08 -3.05
C ALA A 54 4.29 -1.56 -3.37
N VAL A 55 5.51 -1.92 -3.76
CA VAL A 55 5.83 -3.34 -4.02
C VAL A 55 5.92 -4.16 -2.73
N LEU A 56 6.23 -3.52 -1.60
CA LEU A 56 6.41 -4.16 -0.28
C LEU A 56 5.17 -4.14 0.61
N HIS A 57 4.10 -3.38 0.28
CA HIS A 57 2.99 -3.11 1.20
C HIS A 57 2.33 -4.37 1.76
N ASP A 58 2.30 -5.43 0.98
CA ASP A 58 1.67 -6.70 1.32
C ASP A 58 2.67 -7.80 1.80
N VAL A 59 3.96 -7.47 2.00
CA VAL A 59 4.98 -8.46 2.38
C VAL A 59 4.63 -9.19 3.68
N GLY A 60 3.91 -8.54 4.60
CA GLY A 60 3.46 -9.11 5.87
C GLY A 60 2.47 -10.28 5.75
N TYR A 61 1.94 -10.56 4.57
CA TYR A 61 1.17 -11.78 4.32
C TYR A 61 2.05 -13.03 4.15
N SER A 62 3.35 -12.86 3.95
CA SER A 62 4.25 -14.01 3.81
C SER A 62 4.18 -14.92 5.04
N PRO A 63 3.95 -16.24 4.85
CA PRO A 63 3.82 -17.17 5.98
C PRO A 63 5.05 -17.20 6.89
N SER A 64 6.21 -16.80 6.38
CA SER A 64 7.46 -16.80 7.14
C SER A 64 7.56 -15.69 8.19
N ILE A 65 6.74 -14.65 8.09
CA ILE A 65 6.79 -13.47 8.97
C ILE A 65 5.43 -13.09 9.57
N ALA A 66 4.34 -13.70 9.13
CA ALA A 66 3.01 -13.47 9.68
C ALA A 66 2.94 -13.94 11.14
N THR A 67 2.78 -13.01 12.09
CA THR A 67 2.77 -13.27 13.53
C THR A 67 1.48 -12.82 14.22
N THR A 68 1.01 -11.62 13.91
CA THR A 68 -0.20 -11.04 14.52
C THR A 68 -1.47 -11.33 13.71
N GLY A 69 -1.32 -11.74 12.46
CA GLY A 69 -2.40 -11.85 11.49
C GLY A 69 -2.86 -10.49 10.95
N PHE A 70 -2.10 -9.43 11.24
CA PHE A 70 -2.30 -8.08 10.71
C PHE A 70 -1.08 -7.67 9.87
N HIS A 71 -1.18 -7.94 8.57
CA HIS A 71 -0.06 -7.83 7.63
C HIS A 71 0.63 -6.45 7.58
N PRO A 72 -0.05 -5.29 7.77
CA PRO A 72 0.65 -4.01 7.81
C PRO A 72 1.69 -3.94 8.95
N LEU A 73 1.30 -4.42 10.13
CA LEU A 73 2.18 -4.44 11.31
C LEU A 73 3.28 -5.49 11.18
N ASP A 74 2.93 -6.71 10.77
CA ASP A 74 3.90 -7.80 10.58
C ASP A 74 4.94 -7.45 9.51
N GLY A 75 4.50 -6.88 8.39
CA GLY A 75 5.37 -6.42 7.32
C GLY A 75 6.29 -5.27 7.73
N ALA A 76 5.75 -4.26 8.40
CA ALA A 76 6.54 -3.12 8.85
C ALA A 76 7.59 -3.52 9.90
N ARG A 77 7.24 -4.38 10.86
CA ARG A 77 8.19 -4.93 11.83
C ARG A 77 9.31 -5.71 11.15
N PHE A 78 8.97 -6.59 10.21
CA PHE A 78 9.95 -7.33 9.42
C PHE A 78 10.91 -6.41 8.66
N LEU A 79 10.38 -5.41 7.97
CA LEU A 79 11.18 -4.45 7.20
C LEU A 79 12.12 -3.65 8.12
N ARG A 80 11.65 -3.21 9.28
CA ARG A 80 12.46 -2.47 10.26
C ARG A 80 13.52 -3.36 10.91
N ASP A 81 13.12 -4.50 11.45
CA ASP A 81 13.93 -5.27 12.42
C ASP A 81 14.88 -6.27 11.74
N GLN A 82 14.53 -6.77 10.55
CA GLN A 82 15.31 -7.79 9.87
C GLN A 82 15.99 -7.27 8.60
N GLU A 83 15.34 -6.37 7.86
CA GLU A 83 15.87 -5.86 6.60
C GLU A 83 16.56 -4.49 6.73
N GLY A 84 16.39 -3.80 7.86
CA GLY A 84 16.96 -2.46 8.07
C GLY A 84 16.49 -1.45 7.03
N ALA A 85 15.24 -1.57 6.60
CA ALA A 85 14.66 -0.75 5.55
C ALA A 85 14.59 0.73 5.94
N ASP A 86 14.53 1.60 4.94
CA ASP A 86 14.27 3.03 5.13
C ASP A 86 13.01 3.22 6.00
N GLU A 87 13.12 4.08 7.03
CA GLU A 87 12.05 4.31 7.99
C GLU A 87 10.75 4.80 7.32
N ARG A 88 10.86 5.60 6.27
CA ARG A 88 9.70 6.11 5.54
C ARG A 88 8.99 5.01 4.74
N VAL A 89 9.73 4.04 4.21
CA VAL A 89 9.16 2.83 3.58
C VAL A 89 8.39 2.03 4.63
N THR A 90 8.97 1.80 5.81
CA THR A 90 8.30 1.06 6.89
C THR A 90 7.04 1.74 7.38
N ARG A 91 7.05 3.08 7.52
CA ARG A 91 5.87 3.88 7.90
C ARG A 91 4.74 3.75 6.86
N LEU A 92 5.07 3.84 5.58
CA LEU A 92 4.10 3.65 4.49
C LEU A 92 3.50 2.24 4.51
N VAL A 93 4.33 1.21 4.68
CA VAL A 93 3.85 -0.18 4.79
C VAL A 93 2.98 -0.38 6.03
N ALA A 94 3.36 0.18 7.18
CA ALA A 94 2.58 0.10 8.42
C ALA A 94 1.18 0.72 8.31
N HIS A 95 1.06 1.80 7.54
CA HIS A 95 -0.15 2.62 7.49
C HIS A 95 -0.89 2.58 6.14
N HIS A 96 -0.53 1.64 5.23
CA HIS A 96 -1.21 1.58 3.94
C HIS A 96 -2.71 1.30 4.07
N SER A 97 -3.47 1.80 3.09
CA SER A 97 -4.91 1.51 2.91
C SER A 97 -5.76 1.66 4.17
N CYS A 98 -5.53 2.74 4.94
CA CYS A 98 -6.25 3.04 6.18
C CYS A 98 -6.06 1.99 7.30
N ALA A 99 -4.87 1.41 7.40
CA ALA A 99 -4.52 0.34 8.34
C ALA A 99 -4.90 0.63 9.80
N LEU A 100 -4.92 1.90 10.25
CA LEU A 100 -5.35 2.26 11.61
C LEU A 100 -6.80 1.84 11.92
N LEU A 101 -7.70 1.86 10.93
CA LEU A 101 -9.08 1.41 11.11
C LEU A 101 -9.16 -0.12 11.22
N GLU A 102 -8.34 -0.85 10.46
CA GLU A 102 -8.25 -2.30 10.60
C GLU A 102 -7.58 -2.70 11.92
N ALA A 103 -6.52 -2.00 12.32
CA ALA A 103 -5.84 -2.18 13.60
C ALA A 103 -6.81 -2.00 14.78
N GLU A 104 -7.72 -1.02 14.71
CA GLU A 104 -8.76 -0.81 15.71
C GLU A 104 -9.71 -2.01 15.82
N GLU A 105 -10.20 -2.54 14.69
CA GLU A 105 -11.03 -3.75 14.65
C GLU A 105 -10.33 -5.00 15.22
N ARG A 106 -8.98 -5.01 15.17
CA ARG A 106 -8.15 -6.11 15.69
C ARG A 106 -7.63 -5.90 17.10
N GLY A 107 -7.85 -4.72 17.70
CA GLY A 107 -7.29 -4.37 19.01
C GLY A 107 -5.79 -4.07 19.00
N LEU A 108 -5.21 -3.76 17.82
CA LEU A 108 -3.77 -3.51 17.60
C LEU A 108 -3.45 -2.03 17.32
N ARG A 109 -4.43 -1.14 17.43
CA ARG A 109 -4.26 0.27 17.09
C ARG A 109 -3.15 0.94 17.90
N GLN A 110 -3.12 0.72 19.22
CA GLN A 110 -2.10 1.32 20.08
C GLN A 110 -0.69 0.83 19.73
N GLU A 111 -0.53 -0.44 19.40
CA GLU A 111 0.77 -0.97 18.97
C GLU A 111 1.23 -0.30 17.68
N LEU A 112 0.35 -0.24 16.67
CA LEU A 112 0.67 0.36 15.38
C LEU A 112 1.06 1.84 15.53
N GLU A 113 0.27 2.63 16.27
CA GLU A 113 0.53 4.07 16.48
C GLU A 113 1.79 4.33 17.31
N THR A 114 2.14 3.42 18.23
CA THR A 114 3.34 3.59 19.07
C THR A 114 4.62 3.24 18.31
N GLU A 115 4.55 2.24 17.43
CA GLU A 115 5.75 1.74 16.73
C GLU A 115 6.05 2.50 15.44
N PHE A 116 5.02 3.00 14.75
CA PHE A 116 5.17 3.61 13.44
C PHE A 116 4.39 4.91 13.34
N GLU A 117 5.09 6.01 13.13
CA GLU A 117 4.48 7.30 12.83
C GLU A 117 3.85 7.28 11.43
N LEU A 118 2.84 8.13 11.22
CA LEU A 118 2.28 8.35 9.89
C LEU A 118 3.31 9.08 9.00
N GLU A 119 3.44 8.64 7.77
CA GLU A 119 4.19 9.37 6.75
C GLU A 119 3.35 10.55 6.22
N ARG A 120 3.98 11.43 5.42
CA ARG A 120 3.31 12.60 4.85
C ARG A 120 2.02 12.23 4.14
N PRO A 121 0.95 13.02 4.34
CA PRO A 121 -0.38 12.71 3.78
C PRO A 121 -0.39 12.46 2.27
N GLU A 122 0.46 13.17 1.51
CA GLU A 122 0.55 13.03 0.06
C GLU A 122 1.03 11.65 -0.37
N LEU A 123 1.95 11.04 0.38
CA LEU A 123 2.46 9.71 0.09
C LEU A 123 1.49 8.63 0.57
N VAL A 124 0.84 8.86 1.71
CA VAL A 124 -0.24 7.98 2.20
C VAL A 124 -1.38 7.92 1.19
N ASP A 125 -1.86 9.07 0.71
CA ASP A 125 -2.89 9.15 -0.33
C ASP A 125 -2.47 8.44 -1.63
N ALA A 126 -1.22 8.64 -2.05
CA ALA A 126 -0.69 8.03 -3.27
C ALA A 126 -0.58 6.50 -3.15
N LEU A 127 -0.23 5.97 -1.97
CA LEU A 127 -0.21 4.53 -1.73
C LEU A 127 -1.63 3.96 -1.66
N ILE A 128 -2.58 4.65 -1.00
CA ILE A 128 -4.00 4.29 -1.00
C ILE A 128 -4.54 4.21 -2.43
N LEU A 129 -4.28 5.23 -3.26
CA LEU A 129 -4.69 5.21 -4.66
C LEU A 129 -4.09 4.00 -5.37
N SER A 130 -2.79 3.77 -5.21
CA SER A 130 -2.08 2.70 -5.92
C SER A 130 -2.65 1.32 -5.60
N ASP A 131 -2.86 1.01 -4.31
CA ASP A 131 -3.44 -0.26 -3.86
C ASP A 131 -4.93 -0.36 -4.23
N MET A 132 -5.72 0.66 -3.87
CA MET A 132 -7.17 0.61 -3.99
C MET A 132 -7.71 0.86 -5.40
N THR A 133 -6.83 1.07 -6.37
CA THR A 133 -7.16 1.05 -7.81
C THR A 133 -6.47 -0.09 -8.58
N THR A 134 -6.05 -1.15 -7.84
CA THR A 134 -5.43 -2.36 -8.40
C THR A 134 -6.19 -3.60 -7.94
N THR A 135 -6.54 -4.49 -8.88
CA THR A 135 -7.20 -5.76 -8.56
C THR A 135 -6.25 -6.75 -7.88
N PRO A 136 -6.76 -7.85 -7.25
CA PRO A 136 -5.90 -8.92 -6.72
C PRO A 136 -4.97 -9.57 -7.75
N ASP A 137 -5.28 -9.45 -9.03
CA ASP A 137 -4.48 -10.00 -10.13
C ASP A 137 -3.56 -8.94 -10.78
N GLY A 138 -3.43 -7.77 -10.14
CA GLY A 138 -2.52 -6.69 -10.56
C GLY A 138 -3.03 -5.86 -11.75
N CYS A 139 -4.32 -5.92 -12.09
CA CYS A 139 -4.92 -5.13 -13.16
C CYS A 139 -5.54 -3.83 -12.62
N PRO A 140 -5.65 -2.77 -13.45
CA PRO A 140 -6.34 -1.54 -13.05
C PRO A 140 -7.82 -1.76 -12.71
N THR A 141 -8.31 -1.02 -11.73
CA THR A 141 -9.73 -0.98 -11.34
C THR A 141 -10.08 0.39 -10.75
N THR A 142 -11.32 0.58 -10.30
CA THR A 142 -11.73 1.77 -9.54
C THR A 142 -11.76 1.45 -8.05
N SER A 143 -11.58 2.47 -7.19
CA SER A 143 -11.67 2.30 -5.74
C SER A 143 -13.05 1.77 -5.30
N THR A 144 -14.12 2.18 -5.97
CA THR A 144 -15.47 1.68 -5.71
C THR A 144 -15.59 0.18 -6.02
N ALA A 145 -15.12 -0.26 -7.19
CA ALA A 145 -15.14 -1.67 -7.56
C ALA A 145 -14.25 -2.51 -6.62
N ARG A 146 -13.10 -1.95 -6.20
CA ARG A 146 -12.18 -2.63 -5.28
C ARG A 146 -12.79 -2.81 -3.89
N VAL A 147 -13.40 -1.78 -3.31
CA VAL A 147 -14.13 -1.87 -2.03
C VAL A 147 -15.24 -2.92 -2.11
N THR A 148 -16.04 -2.87 -3.17
CA THR A 148 -17.12 -3.85 -3.40
C THR A 148 -16.58 -5.29 -3.46
N GLU A 149 -15.49 -5.51 -4.21
CA GLU A 149 -14.85 -6.82 -4.34
C GLU A 149 -14.34 -7.34 -2.99
N ILE A 150 -13.71 -6.48 -2.18
CA ILE A 150 -13.23 -6.87 -0.84
C ILE A 150 -14.40 -7.28 0.06
N VAL A 151 -15.49 -6.51 0.10
CA VAL A 151 -16.68 -6.85 0.90
C VAL A 151 -17.31 -8.18 0.43
N GLN A 152 -17.39 -8.40 -0.88
CA GLN A 152 -17.92 -9.65 -1.44
C GLN A 152 -17.03 -10.86 -1.11
N ARG A 153 -15.71 -10.70 -1.14
CA ARG A 153 -14.75 -11.78 -0.90
C ARG A 153 -14.67 -12.19 0.56
N TYR A 154 -14.65 -11.21 1.47
CA TYR A 154 -14.46 -11.48 2.90
C TYR A 154 -15.78 -11.56 3.69
N GLY A 155 -16.85 -10.97 3.18
CA GLY A 155 -18.13 -10.81 3.88
C GLY A 155 -18.21 -9.52 4.69
N PRO A 156 -19.38 -8.87 4.76
CA PRO A 156 -19.57 -7.54 5.38
C PRO A 156 -19.32 -7.52 6.89
N ASP A 157 -19.57 -8.65 7.58
CA ASP A 157 -19.54 -8.75 9.04
C ASP A 157 -18.20 -9.26 9.59
N THR A 158 -17.23 -9.52 8.73
CA THR A 158 -15.87 -9.88 9.16
C THR A 158 -15.07 -8.64 9.57
N VAL A 159 -13.92 -8.83 10.24
CA VAL A 159 -12.99 -7.73 10.56
C VAL A 159 -12.65 -6.94 9.30
N VAL A 160 -12.28 -7.63 8.21
CA VAL A 160 -11.91 -6.97 6.94
C VAL A 160 -13.12 -6.27 6.32
N GLY A 161 -14.30 -6.90 6.32
CA GLY A 161 -15.51 -6.30 5.76
C GLY A 161 -15.96 -5.05 6.51
N ARG A 162 -15.97 -5.07 7.85
CA ARG A 162 -16.30 -3.88 8.66
C ARG A 162 -15.28 -2.76 8.46
N PHE A 163 -13.98 -3.09 8.52
CA PHE A 163 -12.91 -2.14 8.30
C PHE A 163 -13.05 -1.45 6.94
N ILE A 164 -13.16 -2.19 5.84
CA ILE A 164 -13.15 -1.60 4.50
C ILE A 164 -14.38 -0.73 4.24
N GLN A 165 -15.54 -1.09 4.80
CA GLN A 165 -16.75 -0.26 4.72
C GLN A 165 -16.56 1.07 5.48
N ARG A 166 -15.93 1.05 6.66
CA ARG A 166 -15.58 2.27 7.42
C ARG A 166 -14.53 3.12 6.70
N ALA A 167 -13.57 2.50 6.04
CA ALA A 167 -12.49 3.17 5.33
C ALA A 167 -12.91 3.74 3.96
N ALA A 168 -13.97 3.21 3.35
CA ALA A 168 -14.38 3.55 1.98
C ALA A 168 -14.48 5.07 1.71
N PRO A 169 -15.09 5.90 2.57
CA PRO A 169 -15.14 7.34 2.32
C PRO A 169 -13.76 8.00 2.22
N GLU A 170 -12.82 7.62 3.11
CA GLU A 170 -11.47 8.15 3.09
C GLU A 170 -10.65 7.61 1.90
N ILE A 171 -10.80 6.34 1.57
CA ILE A 171 -10.19 5.76 0.37
C ILE A 171 -10.61 6.52 -0.89
N HIS A 172 -11.91 6.78 -1.06
CA HIS A 172 -12.40 7.54 -2.23
C HIS A 172 -11.92 8.99 -2.21
N ALA A 173 -11.85 9.62 -1.03
CA ALA A 173 -11.35 10.98 -0.88
C ALA A 173 -9.85 11.08 -1.22
N ALA A 174 -9.01 10.12 -0.76
CA ALA A 174 -7.60 10.04 -1.08
C ALA A 174 -7.37 9.90 -2.59
N VAL A 175 -8.08 8.97 -3.23
CA VAL A 175 -8.03 8.78 -4.69
C VAL A 175 -8.37 10.08 -5.41
N ALA A 176 -9.45 10.76 -5.02
CA ALA A 176 -9.85 12.02 -5.63
C ALA A 176 -8.84 13.17 -5.40
N ARG A 177 -8.14 13.19 -4.25
CA ARG A 177 -7.07 14.18 -3.99
C ARG A 177 -5.90 13.99 -4.94
N VAL A 178 -5.45 12.76 -5.14
CA VAL A 178 -4.32 12.42 -6.04
C VAL A 178 -4.71 12.67 -7.49
N ASP A 179 -5.90 12.24 -7.92
CA ASP A 179 -6.37 12.46 -9.31
C ASP A 179 -6.43 13.96 -9.66
N ARG A 180 -6.87 14.82 -8.74
CA ARG A 180 -6.83 16.28 -8.95
C ARG A 180 -5.39 16.80 -9.11
N LYS A 181 -4.43 16.31 -8.30
CA LYS A 181 -3.01 16.68 -8.43
C LYS A 181 -2.44 16.26 -9.79
N MET A 182 -2.76 15.04 -10.23
CA MET A 182 -2.33 14.53 -11.53
C MET A 182 -2.90 15.34 -12.68
N ALA A 183 -4.18 15.69 -12.64
CA ALA A 183 -4.82 16.53 -13.67
C ALA A 183 -4.18 17.92 -13.74
N ALA A 184 -3.88 18.55 -12.60
CA ALA A 184 -3.20 19.83 -12.54
C ALA A 184 -1.78 19.78 -13.12
N ALA A 185 -1.01 18.72 -12.83
CA ALA A 185 0.34 18.54 -13.37
C ALA A 185 0.34 18.31 -14.89
N GLY A 186 -0.63 17.53 -15.42
CA GLY A 186 -0.80 17.32 -16.86
C GLY A 186 -1.20 18.58 -17.63
N SER A 187 -1.91 19.51 -16.98
CA SER A 187 -2.32 20.79 -17.59
C SER A 187 -1.21 21.86 -17.60
N SER A 188 -0.11 21.63 -16.87
CA SER A 188 1.00 22.58 -16.72
C SER A 188 2.12 22.40 -17.75
N HIS A 189 1.98 21.48 -18.73
CA HIS A 189 2.89 21.35 -19.88
C HIS A 189 2.24 22.00 -21.11
N PRO A 190 2.58 23.25 -21.44
CA PRO A 190 2.20 23.83 -22.75
C PRO A 190 2.98 23.08 -23.85
N MET A 191 2.29 22.78 -24.93
CA MET A 191 2.87 22.29 -26.18
C MET A 191 3.91 23.29 -26.73
#